data_5f7fe8c586fef1cb6e9e7bf22a811ae6
#
_entry.id   5f7fe8c586fef1cb6e9e7bf22a811ae6
#
_cell.length_a   1.000
_cell.length_b   1.000
_cell.length_c   1.000
_cell.angle_alpha   90.00
_cell.angle_beta   90.00
_cell.angle_gamma   90.00
#
_symmetry.space_group_name_H-M   'P 1'
#
loop_
_entity.id
_entity.type
_entity.pdbx_description
1 polymer ?
#
loop_
_entity_poly.entity_id
_entity_poly.type
_entity_poly.pdbx_seq_one_letter_code
_entity_poly.pdbx_strand_id
1 'polypeptide(L)'
;MLPPDPMELWIPITIAAAFLQNMRSALQKHLRGRLTTTGATFVRFGYGVPFAILYMAFLYYGLERPMPAPNPSFWLWAIVGGFAQIGATFLLVYIFAFRNFAVGTAYSRTEPAQAALVALVLVGERVTSGTIIAIAISVVGVMLISVARTELTLRSLLTSIGSRTAVFGLLSGFLFGISGVSYRYASLSLADSLPAPDPIVQAGYTLLVVIILQAVAMLAWIVFRERSEFIPIVRAWRPAVIVGFVGATASFGWFTAMTLQPAAVIKALAQIEMLFTFGSSVLIFKEHINRLEIAGCLLIVLGILALVLI
;
A
#
# COMPACT_ATOMS: atom_id res chain seq x y z
N MET A 1 -18.37 -7.34 26.42
CA MET A 1 -17.39 -6.51 25.70
C MET A 1 -18.17 -5.50 24.91
N LEU A 2 -18.00 -4.21 25.17
CA LEU A 2 -18.54 -3.15 24.32
C LEU A 2 -17.90 -3.31 22.94
N PRO A 3 -18.63 -3.09 21.83
CA PRO A 3 -18.00 -3.07 20.51
C PRO A 3 -16.89 -1.98 20.54
N PRO A 4 -15.73 -2.24 19.89
CA PRO A 4 -14.67 -1.25 19.84
C PRO A 4 -15.22 0.04 19.24
N ASP A 5 -14.79 1.17 19.81
CA ASP A 5 -15.14 2.49 19.27
C ASP A 5 -14.80 2.49 17.77
N PRO A 6 -15.71 2.93 16.89
CA PRO A 6 -15.40 3.03 15.46
C PRO A 6 -14.10 3.77 15.15
N MET A 7 -13.68 4.67 16.05
CA MET A 7 -12.38 5.36 15.98
C MET A 7 -11.16 4.44 16.19
N GLU A 8 -11.32 3.26 16.82
CA GLU A 8 -10.21 2.32 17.04
C GLU A 8 -10.11 1.23 15.97
N LEU A 9 -11.16 1.02 15.17
CA LEU A 9 -11.19 -0.04 14.15
C LEU A 9 -10.10 0.11 13.07
N TRP A 10 -9.62 1.32 12.82
CA TRP A 10 -8.57 1.55 11.83
C TRP A 10 -7.27 0.84 12.17
N ILE A 11 -6.96 0.63 13.46
CA ILE A 11 -5.72 -0.02 13.92
C ILE A 11 -5.66 -1.49 13.46
N PRO A 12 -6.58 -2.38 13.88
CA PRO A 12 -6.55 -3.78 13.48
C PRO A 12 -6.73 -3.95 11.97
N ILE A 13 -7.53 -3.11 11.31
CA ILE A 13 -7.69 -3.13 9.85
C ILE A 13 -6.36 -2.83 9.17
N THR A 14 -5.63 -1.81 9.63
CA THR A 14 -4.32 -1.43 9.08
C THR A 14 -3.30 -2.55 9.26
N ILE A 15 -3.25 -3.17 10.45
CA ILE A 15 -2.34 -4.28 10.75
C ILE A 15 -2.62 -5.48 9.83
N ALA A 16 -3.89 -5.85 9.67
CA ALA A 16 -4.29 -6.93 8.77
C ALA A 16 -3.96 -6.61 7.31
N ALA A 17 -4.22 -5.39 6.86
CA ALA A 17 -3.91 -4.94 5.51
C ALA A 17 -2.39 -4.94 5.25
N ALA A 18 -1.57 -4.52 6.23
CA ALA A 18 -0.11 -4.55 6.15
C ALA A 18 0.43 -5.98 6.04
N PHE A 19 -0.11 -6.92 6.82
CA PHE A 19 0.25 -8.34 6.75
C PHE A 19 -0.08 -8.92 5.36
N LEU A 20 -1.31 -8.71 4.87
CA LEU A 20 -1.74 -9.16 3.55
C LEU A 20 -0.91 -8.53 2.43
N GLN A 21 -0.56 -7.25 2.55
CA GLN A 21 0.32 -6.57 1.61
C GLN A 21 1.71 -7.20 1.54
N ASN A 22 2.28 -7.56 2.69
CA ASN A 22 3.58 -8.24 2.75
C ASN A 22 3.51 -9.60 2.03
N MET A 23 2.48 -10.40 2.32
CA MET A 23 2.25 -11.69 1.64
C MET A 23 2.09 -11.51 0.12
N ARG A 24 1.27 -10.53 -0.32
CA ARG A 24 1.14 -10.19 -1.75
C ARG A 24 2.48 -9.83 -2.38
N SER A 25 3.29 -9.00 -1.71
CA SER A 25 4.58 -8.55 -2.24
C SER A 25 5.57 -9.71 -2.41
N ALA A 26 5.59 -10.65 -1.47
CA ALA A 26 6.38 -11.89 -1.57
C ALA A 26 5.92 -12.76 -2.77
N LEU A 27 4.61 -12.92 -2.96
CA LEU A 27 4.04 -13.67 -4.08
C LEU A 27 4.34 -12.98 -5.43
N GLN A 28 4.24 -11.65 -5.52
CA GLN A 28 4.59 -10.90 -6.73
C GLN A 28 6.08 -11.01 -7.05
N LYS A 29 6.95 -10.99 -6.05
CA LYS A 29 8.40 -11.21 -6.23
C LYS A 29 8.66 -12.61 -6.81
N HIS A 30 7.97 -13.64 -6.35
CA HIS A 30 8.06 -14.97 -6.92
C HIS A 30 7.60 -15.02 -8.39
N LEU A 31 6.52 -14.33 -8.72
CA LEU A 31 6.02 -14.24 -10.11
C LEU A 31 6.97 -13.51 -11.07
N ARG A 32 7.81 -12.61 -10.58
CA ARG A 32 8.83 -11.93 -11.38
C ARG A 32 9.82 -12.88 -12.08
N GLY A 33 9.97 -14.09 -11.60
CA GLY A 33 10.75 -15.14 -12.29
C GLY A 33 10.07 -15.71 -13.55
N ARG A 34 8.77 -15.43 -13.76
CA ARG A 34 7.95 -15.99 -14.84
C ARG A 34 7.25 -14.93 -15.69
N LEU A 35 7.07 -13.72 -15.17
CA LEU A 35 6.37 -12.62 -15.80
C LEU A 35 7.28 -11.39 -15.91
N THR A 36 7.02 -10.53 -16.89
CA THR A 36 7.63 -9.18 -16.93
C THR A 36 7.16 -8.33 -15.75
N THR A 37 7.75 -7.14 -15.62
CA THR A 37 7.30 -6.15 -14.63
C THR A 37 5.82 -5.80 -14.83
N THR A 38 5.42 -5.59 -16.08
CA THR A 38 4.02 -5.28 -16.43
C THR A 38 3.08 -6.41 -16.07
N GLY A 39 3.42 -7.67 -16.43
CA GLY A 39 2.61 -8.85 -16.11
C GLY A 39 2.47 -9.05 -14.61
N ALA A 40 3.56 -8.97 -13.84
CA ALA A 40 3.55 -9.09 -12.38
C ALA A 40 2.77 -7.96 -11.69
N THR A 41 2.74 -6.75 -12.30
CA THR A 41 1.93 -5.64 -11.82
C THR A 41 0.45 -5.87 -12.14
N PHE A 42 0.13 -6.29 -13.37
CA PHE A 42 -1.24 -6.56 -13.82
C PHE A 42 -1.95 -7.61 -12.96
N VAL A 43 -1.25 -8.69 -12.60
CA VAL A 43 -1.82 -9.79 -11.80
C VAL A 43 -2.51 -9.28 -10.53
N ARG A 44 -1.94 -8.29 -9.86
CA ARG A 44 -2.55 -7.67 -8.67
C ARG A 44 -3.94 -7.10 -8.95
N PHE A 45 -4.08 -6.40 -10.07
CA PHE A 45 -5.33 -5.69 -10.40
C PHE A 45 -6.29 -6.61 -11.15
N GLY A 46 -5.86 -7.22 -12.25
CA GLY A 46 -6.71 -8.04 -13.09
C GLY A 46 -7.36 -9.21 -12.36
N TYR A 47 -6.57 -9.98 -11.63
CA TYR A 47 -7.09 -11.10 -10.83
C TYR A 47 -7.74 -10.66 -9.51
N GLY A 48 -7.59 -9.39 -9.12
CA GLY A 48 -8.28 -8.79 -7.98
C GLY A 48 -9.73 -8.39 -8.27
N VAL A 49 -10.08 -8.08 -9.53
CA VAL A 49 -11.43 -7.63 -9.93
C VAL A 49 -12.55 -8.56 -9.45
N PRO A 50 -12.49 -9.88 -9.66
CA PRO A 50 -13.56 -10.79 -9.20
C PRO A 50 -13.80 -10.68 -7.69
N PHE A 51 -12.75 -10.54 -6.89
CA PHE A 51 -12.87 -10.43 -5.44
C PHE A 51 -13.46 -9.10 -5.01
N ALA A 52 -13.09 -8.00 -5.65
CA ALA A 52 -13.71 -6.69 -5.39
C ALA A 52 -15.21 -6.69 -5.72
N ILE A 53 -15.60 -7.35 -6.82
CA ILE A 53 -17.02 -7.55 -7.17
C ILE A 53 -17.73 -8.37 -6.08
N LEU A 54 -17.11 -9.47 -5.63
CA LEU A 54 -17.70 -10.32 -4.58
C LEU A 54 -17.85 -9.57 -3.26
N TYR A 55 -16.87 -8.75 -2.87
CA TYR A 55 -16.97 -7.94 -1.64
C TYR A 55 -18.11 -6.93 -1.73
N MET A 56 -18.24 -6.22 -2.85
CA MET A 56 -19.32 -5.25 -3.02
C MET A 56 -20.68 -5.94 -3.14
N ALA A 57 -20.77 -7.07 -3.83
CA ALA A 57 -21.97 -7.88 -3.90
C ALA A 57 -22.41 -8.40 -2.51
N PHE A 58 -21.47 -8.82 -1.68
CA PHE A 58 -21.75 -9.22 -0.30
C PHE A 58 -22.25 -8.05 0.54
N LEU A 59 -21.66 -6.86 0.43
CA LEU A 59 -22.14 -5.67 1.13
C LEU A 59 -23.57 -5.29 0.69
N TYR A 60 -23.83 -5.34 -0.60
CA TYR A 60 -25.12 -4.93 -1.16
C TYR A 60 -26.23 -5.97 -0.93
N TYR A 61 -26.00 -7.23 -1.34
CA TYR A 61 -27.03 -8.29 -1.27
C TYR A 61 -27.03 -9.04 0.07
N GLY A 62 -25.87 -9.20 0.71
CA GLY A 62 -25.74 -9.97 1.95
C GLY A 62 -25.99 -9.15 3.20
N LEU A 63 -25.57 -7.88 3.20
CA LEU A 63 -25.72 -6.98 4.34
C LEU A 63 -26.72 -5.83 4.07
N GLU A 64 -27.38 -5.83 2.90
CA GLU A 64 -28.41 -4.84 2.49
C GLU A 64 -27.93 -3.39 2.61
N ARG A 65 -26.60 -3.15 2.40
CA ARG A 65 -26.03 -1.81 2.49
C ARG A 65 -26.33 -0.99 1.22
N PRO A 66 -26.68 0.29 1.36
CA PRO A 66 -27.00 1.15 0.23
C PRO A 66 -25.78 1.34 -0.69
N MET A 67 -26.02 1.37 -2.02
CA MET A 67 -24.99 1.70 -3.00
C MET A 67 -24.76 3.20 -3.05
N PRO A 68 -23.50 3.69 -2.93
CA PRO A 68 -23.22 5.11 -3.10
C PRO A 68 -23.31 5.53 -4.57
N ALA A 69 -23.67 6.78 -4.83
CA ALA A 69 -23.65 7.38 -6.15
C ALA A 69 -22.37 8.20 -6.33
N PRO A 70 -21.52 7.89 -7.34
CA PRO A 70 -20.28 8.60 -7.57
C PRO A 70 -20.54 10.01 -8.12
N ASN A 71 -19.82 10.98 -7.60
CA ASN A 71 -19.84 12.38 -8.02
C ASN A 71 -18.56 12.75 -8.82
N PRO A 72 -18.47 13.95 -9.41
CA PRO A 72 -17.28 14.38 -10.16
C PRO A 72 -15.98 14.36 -9.33
N SER A 73 -16.04 14.69 -8.03
CA SER A 73 -14.90 14.63 -7.13
C SER A 73 -14.41 13.20 -6.94
N PHE A 74 -15.34 12.24 -6.80
CA PHE A 74 -15.00 10.82 -6.75
C PHE A 74 -14.20 10.38 -7.98
N TRP A 75 -14.69 10.71 -9.17
CA TRP A 75 -14.02 10.31 -10.42
C TRP A 75 -12.64 10.91 -10.55
N LEU A 76 -12.48 12.19 -10.22
CA LEU A 76 -11.18 12.85 -10.24
C LEU A 76 -10.17 12.11 -9.35
N TRP A 77 -10.53 11.89 -8.08
CA TRP A 77 -9.64 11.24 -7.13
C TRP A 77 -9.42 9.76 -7.43
N ALA A 78 -10.43 9.03 -7.89
CA ALA A 78 -10.31 7.63 -8.29
C ALA A 78 -9.34 7.45 -9.48
N ILE A 79 -9.41 8.32 -10.48
CA ILE A 79 -8.53 8.30 -11.65
C ILE A 79 -7.10 8.66 -11.25
N VAL A 80 -6.90 9.78 -10.55
CA VAL A 80 -5.56 10.21 -10.08
C VAL A 80 -4.93 9.14 -9.22
N GLY A 81 -5.65 8.64 -8.22
CA GLY A 81 -5.16 7.58 -7.32
C GLY A 81 -4.89 6.27 -8.06
N GLY A 82 -5.76 5.90 -8.99
CA GLY A 82 -5.63 4.68 -9.79
C GLY A 82 -4.35 4.65 -10.64
N PHE A 83 -4.09 5.71 -11.39
CA PHE A 83 -2.87 5.81 -12.21
C PHE A 83 -1.62 5.97 -11.35
N ALA A 84 -1.67 6.77 -10.28
CA ALA A 84 -0.57 6.89 -9.34
C ALA A 84 -0.20 5.53 -8.73
N GLN A 85 -1.18 4.70 -8.35
CA GLN A 85 -0.91 3.37 -7.79
C GLN A 85 -0.35 2.39 -8.83
N ILE A 86 -0.80 2.45 -10.09
CA ILE A 86 -0.17 1.66 -11.18
C ILE A 86 1.30 2.02 -11.28
N GLY A 87 1.62 3.31 -11.42
CA GLY A 87 3.00 3.79 -11.51
C GLY A 87 3.85 3.42 -10.30
N ALA A 88 3.31 3.62 -9.08
CA ALA A 88 3.98 3.25 -7.84
C ALA A 88 4.30 1.74 -7.78
N THR A 89 3.32 0.90 -8.12
CA THR A 89 3.50 -0.56 -8.10
C THR A 89 4.46 -1.01 -9.19
N PHE A 90 4.37 -0.43 -10.38
CA PHE A 90 5.30 -0.72 -11.48
C PHE A 90 6.74 -0.40 -11.08
N LEU A 91 6.99 0.80 -10.53
CA LEU A 91 8.32 1.20 -10.08
C LEU A 91 8.85 0.29 -8.97
N LEU A 92 8.01 -0.06 -7.98
CA LEU A 92 8.41 -0.97 -6.91
C LEU A 92 8.80 -2.36 -7.45
N VAL A 93 8.00 -2.91 -8.36
CA VAL A 93 8.29 -4.21 -8.99
C VAL A 93 9.52 -4.10 -9.89
N TYR A 94 9.69 -2.97 -10.59
CA TYR A 94 10.86 -2.71 -11.42
C TYR A 94 12.16 -2.65 -10.62
N ILE A 95 12.14 -2.02 -9.45
CA ILE A 95 13.29 -1.96 -8.54
C ILE A 95 13.80 -3.36 -8.19
N PHE A 96 12.93 -4.36 -8.07
CA PHE A 96 13.34 -5.73 -7.77
C PHE A 96 14.23 -6.38 -8.85
N ALA A 97 14.31 -5.80 -10.06
CA ALA A 97 15.19 -6.25 -11.11
C ALA A 97 16.65 -5.76 -10.95
N PHE A 98 16.90 -4.79 -10.08
CA PHE A 98 18.24 -4.25 -9.86
C PHE A 98 19.01 -5.00 -8.79
N ARG A 99 20.34 -5.09 -8.95
CA ARG A 99 21.22 -5.74 -7.97
C ARG A 99 21.16 -5.07 -6.59
N ASN A 100 21.04 -3.74 -6.57
CA ASN A 100 20.93 -2.93 -5.35
C ASN A 100 19.50 -2.50 -5.04
N PHE A 101 18.52 -3.39 -5.26
CA PHE A 101 17.09 -3.13 -5.02
C PHE A 101 16.78 -2.70 -3.58
N ALA A 102 17.61 -3.10 -2.63
CA ALA A 102 17.46 -2.75 -1.22
C ALA A 102 17.48 -1.24 -0.98
N VAL A 103 18.31 -0.49 -1.72
CA VAL A 103 18.35 0.99 -1.68
C VAL A 103 17.00 1.56 -2.10
N GLY A 104 16.49 1.14 -3.26
CA GLY A 104 15.20 1.62 -3.76
C GLY A 104 14.04 1.26 -2.84
N THR A 105 14.03 0.05 -2.30
CA THR A 105 13.00 -0.39 -1.35
C THR A 105 13.07 0.44 -0.06
N ALA A 106 14.26 0.73 0.48
CA ALA A 106 14.42 1.57 1.66
C ALA A 106 13.84 2.97 1.42
N TYR A 107 14.16 3.60 0.29
CA TYR A 107 13.63 4.92 -0.03
C TYR A 107 12.12 4.93 -0.31
N SER A 108 11.54 3.86 -0.85
CA SER A 108 10.08 3.77 -1.01
C SER A 108 9.34 3.76 0.34
N ARG A 109 10.01 3.35 1.43
CA ARG A 109 9.46 3.36 2.79
C ARG A 109 9.36 4.74 3.43
N THR A 110 9.84 5.80 2.77
CA THR A 110 9.56 7.18 3.18
C THR A 110 8.13 7.63 2.81
N GLU A 111 7.34 6.75 2.22
CA GLU A 111 5.95 6.97 1.83
C GLU A 111 5.09 7.71 2.88
N PRO A 112 5.13 7.41 4.21
CA PRO A 112 4.31 8.11 5.18
C PRO A 112 4.60 9.62 5.25
N ALA A 113 5.88 10.00 5.21
CA ALA A 113 6.27 11.41 5.19
C ALA A 113 5.87 12.10 3.88
N GLN A 114 6.01 11.40 2.76
CA GLN A 114 5.59 11.90 1.44
C GLN A 114 4.07 12.01 1.35
N ALA A 115 3.30 11.06 1.92
CA ALA A 115 1.84 11.13 1.97
C ALA A 115 1.35 12.32 2.80
N ALA A 116 2.02 12.63 3.92
CA ALA A 116 1.70 13.82 4.72
C ALA A 116 1.93 15.11 3.92
N LEU A 117 3.06 15.20 3.20
CA LEU A 117 3.36 16.35 2.33
C LEU A 117 2.35 16.47 1.18
N VAL A 118 2.02 15.36 0.53
CA VAL A 118 1.02 15.31 -0.56
C VAL A 118 -0.35 15.76 -0.04
N ALA A 119 -0.80 15.27 1.12
CA ALA A 119 -2.07 15.66 1.72
C ALA A 119 -2.10 17.15 2.05
N LEU A 120 -1.01 17.70 2.60
CA LEU A 120 -0.89 19.13 2.87
C LEU A 120 -0.99 19.97 1.59
N VAL A 121 -0.26 19.58 0.53
CA VAL A 121 -0.18 20.37 -0.70
C VAL A 121 -1.43 20.25 -1.57
N LEU A 122 -1.99 19.04 -1.73
CA LEU A 122 -3.11 18.80 -2.64
C LEU A 122 -4.46 19.19 -2.04
N VAL A 123 -4.64 18.97 -0.73
CA VAL A 123 -5.96 19.10 -0.09
C VAL A 123 -5.95 19.94 1.19
N GLY A 124 -4.80 20.48 1.58
CA GLY A 124 -4.67 21.29 2.79
C GLY A 124 -4.82 20.50 4.10
N GLU A 125 -4.81 19.16 4.05
CA GLU A 125 -4.95 18.32 5.24
C GLU A 125 -3.67 18.41 6.08
N ARG A 126 -3.81 18.88 7.32
CA ARG A 126 -2.70 19.02 8.25
C ARG A 126 -2.70 17.86 9.24
N VAL A 127 -1.55 17.26 9.43
CA VAL A 127 -1.31 16.33 10.52
C VAL A 127 -0.78 17.07 11.75
N THR A 128 -1.03 16.54 12.93
CA THR A 128 -0.50 17.14 14.17
C THR A 128 1.02 17.08 14.22
N SER A 129 1.65 17.97 14.98
CA SER A 129 3.10 17.92 15.21
C SER A 129 3.55 16.59 15.83
N GLY A 130 2.72 16.02 16.72
CA GLY A 130 2.96 14.68 17.27
C GLY A 130 2.98 13.60 16.19
N THR A 131 2.02 13.63 15.26
CA THR A 131 1.99 12.71 14.10
C THR A 131 3.24 12.85 13.23
N ILE A 132 3.72 14.08 12.98
CA ILE A 132 4.96 14.31 12.22
C ILE A 132 6.16 13.68 12.91
N ILE A 133 6.29 13.85 14.23
CA ILE A 133 7.36 13.26 15.03
C ILE A 133 7.27 11.72 14.99
N ALA A 134 6.09 11.15 15.16
CA ALA A 134 5.85 9.70 15.08
C ALA A 134 6.25 9.13 13.71
N ILE A 135 5.87 9.80 12.62
CA ILE A 135 6.27 9.44 11.25
C ILE A 135 7.80 9.49 11.10
N ALA A 136 8.44 10.55 11.57
CA ALA A 136 9.89 10.70 11.46
C ALA A 136 10.63 9.59 12.21
N ILE A 137 10.22 9.27 13.44
CA ILE A 137 10.78 8.17 14.24
C ILE A 137 10.62 6.83 13.51
N SER A 138 9.42 6.52 12.99
CA SER A 138 9.15 5.29 12.26
C SER A 138 9.99 5.17 10.98
N VAL A 139 10.11 6.24 10.20
CA VAL A 139 10.92 6.26 8.98
C VAL A 139 12.40 6.03 9.29
N VAL A 140 12.94 6.65 10.33
CA VAL A 140 14.32 6.39 10.78
C VAL A 140 14.49 4.91 11.17
N GLY A 141 13.54 4.34 11.91
CA GLY A 141 13.55 2.92 12.28
C GLY A 141 13.60 2.00 11.07
N VAL A 142 12.78 2.25 10.05
CA VAL A 142 12.78 1.48 8.80
C VAL A 142 14.08 1.63 8.03
N MET A 143 14.66 2.82 7.99
CA MET A 143 15.97 3.04 7.36
C MET A 143 17.07 2.25 8.05
N LEU A 144 17.08 2.19 9.39
CA LEU A 144 18.03 1.38 10.14
C LEU A 144 17.90 -0.12 9.85
N ILE A 145 16.69 -0.66 9.80
CA ILE A 145 16.45 -2.08 9.43
C ILE A 145 16.92 -2.33 8.00
N SER A 146 16.63 -1.41 7.09
CA SER A 146 17.02 -1.55 5.67
C SER A 146 18.53 -1.59 5.50
N VAL A 147 19.27 -0.78 6.26
CA VAL A 147 20.75 -0.80 6.28
C VAL A 147 21.28 -2.09 6.92
N ALA A 148 20.70 -2.51 8.03
CA ALA A 148 21.15 -3.68 8.79
C ALA A 148 21.05 -5.00 8.00
N ARG A 149 20.05 -5.09 7.09
CA ARG A 149 19.79 -6.28 6.25
C ARG A 149 20.52 -6.30 4.92
N THR A 150 21.37 -5.33 4.69
CA THR A 150 22.12 -5.19 3.45
C THR A 150 23.58 -4.87 3.76
N GLU A 151 24.46 -5.03 2.78
CA GLU A 151 25.84 -4.56 2.88
C GLU A 151 25.97 -3.02 2.84
N LEU A 152 24.84 -2.31 2.98
CA LEU A 152 24.79 -0.86 2.98
C LEU A 152 25.21 -0.32 4.36
N THR A 153 25.84 0.85 4.35
CA THR A 153 26.04 1.66 5.54
C THR A 153 25.11 2.87 5.50
N LEU A 154 24.84 3.49 6.65
CA LEU A 154 24.06 4.74 6.67
C LEU A 154 24.68 5.80 5.75
N ARG A 155 26.02 5.87 5.72
CA ARG A 155 26.74 6.78 4.82
C ARG A 155 26.51 6.43 3.35
N SER A 156 26.60 5.14 2.98
CA SER A 156 26.37 4.71 1.60
C SER A 156 24.91 4.90 1.18
N LEU A 157 23.95 4.73 2.09
CA LEU A 157 22.55 5.05 1.82
C LEU A 157 22.38 6.54 1.50
N LEU A 158 22.89 7.44 2.35
CA LEU A 158 22.81 8.89 2.13
C LEU A 158 23.52 9.35 0.85
N THR A 159 24.69 8.78 0.55
CA THR A 159 25.40 9.12 -0.69
C THR A 159 24.74 8.52 -1.94
N SER A 160 23.91 7.48 -1.78
CA SER A 160 23.18 6.85 -2.90
C SER A 160 21.88 7.56 -3.26
N ILE A 161 21.50 8.67 -2.63
CA ILE A 161 20.20 9.33 -2.87
C ILE A 161 19.99 9.72 -4.33
N GLY A 162 21.07 10.03 -5.05
CA GLY A 162 21.07 10.32 -6.49
C GLY A 162 21.13 9.07 -7.39
N SER A 163 21.22 7.87 -6.82
CA SER A 163 21.24 6.64 -7.62
C SER A 163 19.87 6.39 -8.28
N ARG A 164 19.87 5.73 -9.45
CA ARG A 164 18.62 5.39 -10.16
C ARG A 164 17.63 4.61 -9.27
N THR A 165 18.14 3.68 -8.47
CA THR A 165 17.31 2.87 -7.57
C THR A 165 16.70 3.69 -6.45
N ALA A 166 17.46 4.64 -5.86
CA ALA A 166 16.95 5.56 -4.84
C ALA A 166 15.87 6.48 -5.42
N VAL A 167 16.11 7.06 -6.59
CA VAL A 167 15.13 7.93 -7.28
C VAL A 167 13.85 7.16 -7.59
N PHE A 168 13.94 5.92 -8.12
CA PHE A 168 12.76 5.10 -8.35
C PHE A 168 12.04 4.73 -7.05
N GLY A 169 12.78 4.49 -5.96
CA GLY A 169 12.21 4.25 -4.64
C GLY A 169 11.43 5.45 -4.12
N LEU A 170 12.05 6.64 -4.14
CA LEU A 170 11.40 7.90 -3.75
C LEU A 170 10.16 8.18 -4.60
N LEU A 171 10.27 8.02 -5.92
CA LEU A 171 9.15 8.23 -6.83
C LEU A 171 8.03 7.22 -6.59
N SER A 172 8.36 5.94 -6.34
CA SER A 172 7.37 4.93 -5.96
C SER A 172 6.64 5.31 -4.68
N GLY A 173 7.37 5.71 -3.62
CA GLY A 173 6.79 6.17 -2.36
C GLY A 173 5.90 7.41 -2.56
N PHE A 174 6.34 8.38 -3.37
CA PHE A 174 5.57 9.58 -3.67
C PHE A 174 4.24 9.25 -4.40
N LEU A 175 4.30 8.39 -5.40
CA LEU A 175 3.10 7.95 -6.12
C LEU A 175 2.16 7.12 -5.23
N PHE A 176 2.69 6.30 -4.32
CA PHE A 176 1.86 5.65 -3.30
C PHE A 176 1.24 6.67 -2.34
N GLY A 177 1.96 7.73 -1.96
CA GLY A 177 1.42 8.84 -1.18
C GLY A 177 0.26 9.54 -1.90
N ILE A 178 0.43 9.89 -3.18
CA ILE A 178 -0.65 10.44 -4.01
C ILE A 178 -1.84 9.48 -4.05
N SER A 179 -1.61 8.19 -4.30
CA SER A 179 -2.71 7.22 -4.40
C SER A 179 -3.47 7.08 -3.08
N GLY A 180 -2.77 7.02 -1.95
CA GLY A 180 -3.39 6.91 -0.63
C GLY A 180 -4.28 8.10 -0.29
N VAL A 181 -3.77 9.33 -0.49
CA VAL A 181 -4.55 10.56 -0.32
C VAL A 181 -5.75 10.58 -1.26
N SER A 182 -5.54 10.28 -2.54
CA SER A 182 -6.61 10.26 -3.54
C SER A 182 -7.72 9.27 -3.18
N TYR A 183 -7.38 8.06 -2.72
CA TYR A 183 -8.40 7.06 -2.35
C TYR A 183 -9.19 7.47 -1.11
N ARG A 184 -8.53 8.12 -0.14
CA ARG A 184 -9.23 8.70 1.00
C ARG A 184 -10.27 9.71 0.53
N TYR A 185 -9.88 10.67 -0.31
CA TYR A 185 -10.81 11.72 -0.78
C TYR A 185 -11.86 11.20 -1.76
N ALA A 186 -11.54 10.22 -2.60
CA ALA A 186 -12.54 9.50 -3.39
C ALA A 186 -13.57 8.83 -2.49
N SER A 187 -13.14 8.09 -1.49
CA SER A 187 -14.02 7.40 -0.55
C SER A 187 -14.88 8.37 0.24
N LEU A 188 -14.28 9.42 0.82
CA LEU A 188 -15.00 10.42 1.61
C LEU A 188 -16.05 11.17 0.79
N SER A 189 -15.79 11.45 -0.51
CA SER A 189 -16.73 12.14 -1.38
C SER A 189 -18.02 11.37 -1.66
N LEU A 190 -18.08 10.08 -1.34
CA LEU A 190 -19.27 9.25 -1.48
C LEU A 190 -20.24 9.39 -0.29
N ALA A 191 -19.81 9.97 0.84
CA ALA A 191 -20.60 10.04 2.07
C ALA A 191 -21.94 10.73 1.86
N ASP A 192 -21.97 11.83 1.11
CA ASP A 192 -23.17 12.64 0.87
C ASP A 192 -24.26 11.90 0.07
N SER A 193 -23.89 10.83 -0.61
CA SER A 193 -24.82 10.00 -1.40
C SER A 193 -25.47 8.86 -0.59
N LEU A 194 -25.04 8.67 0.64
CA LEU A 194 -25.51 7.62 1.54
C LEU A 194 -26.46 8.20 2.61
N PRO A 195 -27.42 7.44 3.12
CA PRO A 195 -28.30 7.87 4.23
C PRO A 195 -27.52 8.24 5.50
N ALA A 196 -26.40 7.56 5.73
CA ALA A 196 -25.40 7.87 6.76
C ALA A 196 -24.02 7.47 6.25
N PRO A 197 -22.94 8.15 6.65
CA PRO A 197 -21.57 7.75 6.29
C PRO A 197 -21.28 6.29 6.69
N ASP A 198 -20.88 5.47 5.72
CA ASP A 198 -20.49 4.07 5.93
C ASP A 198 -19.09 3.85 5.33
N PRO A 199 -18.02 3.94 6.13
CA PRO A 199 -16.64 3.80 5.66
C PRO A 199 -16.35 2.49 4.93
N ILE A 200 -17.04 1.41 5.29
CA ILE A 200 -16.84 0.09 4.68
C ILE A 200 -17.43 0.08 3.26
N VAL A 201 -18.64 0.58 3.10
CA VAL A 201 -19.30 0.69 1.78
C VAL A 201 -18.56 1.67 0.89
N GLN A 202 -18.19 2.85 1.41
CA GLN A 202 -17.43 3.86 0.68
C GLN A 202 -16.10 3.29 0.17
N ALA A 203 -15.35 2.58 1.03
CA ALA A 203 -14.10 1.93 0.68
C ALA A 203 -14.28 0.78 -0.31
N GLY A 204 -15.31 -0.05 -0.12
CA GLY A 204 -15.63 -1.16 -1.01
C GLY A 204 -15.98 -0.71 -2.42
N TYR A 205 -16.81 0.33 -2.53
CA TYR A 205 -17.17 0.92 -3.81
C TYR A 205 -15.95 1.58 -4.50
N THR A 206 -15.15 2.32 -3.73
CA THR A 206 -13.92 2.93 -4.24
C THR A 206 -12.95 1.87 -4.75
N LEU A 207 -12.77 0.78 -4.00
CA LEU A 207 -11.96 -0.36 -4.44
C LEU A 207 -12.48 -0.95 -5.75
N LEU A 208 -13.78 -1.23 -5.84
CA LEU A 208 -14.40 -1.83 -7.01
C LEU A 208 -14.12 -1.00 -8.27
N VAL A 209 -14.40 0.30 -8.21
CA VAL A 209 -14.22 1.20 -9.36
C VAL A 209 -12.74 1.33 -9.72
N VAL A 210 -11.88 1.56 -8.74
CA VAL A 210 -10.45 1.77 -8.97
C VAL A 210 -9.77 0.53 -9.51
N ILE A 211 -10.07 -0.66 -8.96
CA ILE A 211 -9.42 -1.90 -9.42
C ILE A 211 -9.84 -2.28 -10.84
N ILE A 212 -11.10 -2.01 -11.22
CA ILE A 212 -11.58 -2.17 -12.60
C ILE A 212 -10.85 -1.20 -13.53
N LEU A 213 -10.78 0.08 -13.17
CA LEU A 213 -10.05 1.10 -13.94
C LEU A 213 -8.59 0.69 -14.15
N GLN A 214 -7.91 0.25 -13.11
CA GLN A 214 -6.53 -0.20 -13.17
C GLN A 214 -6.36 -1.47 -14.02
N ALA A 215 -7.25 -2.45 -13.86
CA ALA A 215 -7.23 -3.68 -14.65
C ALA A 215 -7.44 -3.39 -16.14
N VAL A 216 -8.42 -2.54 -16.47
CA VAL A 216 -8.72 -2.13 -17.86
C VAL A 216 -7.53 -1.35 -18.46
N ALA A 217 -7.00 -0.36 -17.74
CA ALA A 217 -5.87 0.43 -18.23
C ALA A 217 -4.62 -0.44 -18.48
N MET A 218 -4.29 -1.35 -17.55
CA MET A 218 -3.16 -2.24 -17.72
C MET A 218 -3.39 -3.32 -18.78
N LEU A 219 -4.61 -3.85 -18.87
CA LEU A 219 -4.97 -4.80 -19.94
C LEU A 219 -4.85 -4.14 -21.32
N ALA A 220 -5.34 -2.91 -21.46
CA ALA A 220 -5.19 -2.13 -22.69
C ALA A 220 -3.70 -1.96 -23.03
N TRP A 221 -2.86 -1.58 -22.07
CA TRP A 221 -1.42 -1.48 -22.28
C TRP A 221 -0.81 -2.81 -22.77
N ILE A 222 -1.13 -3.93 -22.12
CA ILE A 222 -0.63 -5.25 -22.50
C ILE A 222 -1.06 -5.61 -23.92
N VAL A 223 -2.34 -5.41 -24.25
CA VAL A 223 -2.89 -5.74 -25.59
C VAL A 223 -2.24 -4.90 -26.68
N PHE A 224 -1.97 -3.61 -26.45
CA PHE A 224 -1.40 -2.73 -27.46
C PHE A 224 0.12 -2.74 -27.55
N ARG A 225 0.82 -2.99 -26.42
CA ARG A 225 2.28 -2.83 -26.34
C ARG A 225 3.06 -4.10 -26.01
N GLU A 226 2.47 -5.03 -25.26
CA GLU A 226 3.16 -6.20 -24.70
C GLU A 226 2.33 -7.48 -24.86
N ARG A 227 1.77 -7.73 -26.04
CA ARG A 227 0.88 -8.88 -26.32
C ARG A 227 1.47 -10.24 -25.93
N SER A 228 2.79 -10.37 -26.00
CA SER A 228 3.50 -11.59 -25.60
C SER A 228 3.31 -11.97 -24.13
N GLU A 229 2.97 -11.00 -23.25
CA GLU A 229 2.73 -11.22 -21.83
C GLU A 229 1.38 -11.88 -21.54
N PHE A 230 0.42 -11.82 -22.46
CA PHE A 230 -0.93 -12.34 -22.22
C PHE A 230 -0.92 -13.84 -21.89
N ILE A 231 -0.22 -14.64 -22.69
CA ILE A 231 -0.11 -16.10 -22.49
C ILE A 231 0.59 -16.45 -21.18
N PRO A 232 1.76 -15.89 -20.83
CA PRO A 232 2.40 -16.09 -19.53
C PRO A 232 1.49 -15.75 -18.33
N ILE A 233 0.75 -14.64 -18.39
CA ILE A 233 -0.18 -14.22 -17.33
C ILE A 233 -1.28 -15.27 -17.14
N VAL A 234 -1.90 -15.74 -18.24
CA VAL A 234 -2.95 -16.77 -18.18
C VAL A 234 -2.39 -18.09 -17.67
N ARG A 235 -1.20 -18.49 -18.10
CA ARG A 235 -0.56 -19.73 -17.62
C ARG A 235 -0.20 -19.69 -16.13
N ALA A 236 0.06 -18.50 -15.59
CA ALA A 236 0.36 -18.29 -14.18
C ALA A 236 -0.90 -18.15 -13.30
N TRP A 237 -2.09 -18.53 -13.79
CA TRP A 237 -3.37 -18.26 -13.14
C TRP A 237 -3.46 -18.71 -11.66
N ARG A 238 -2.90 -19.88 -11.30
CA ARG A 238 -2.96 -20.39 -9.92
C ARG A 238 -2.34 -19.43 -8.90
N PRO A 239 -1.04 -19.07 -8.99
CA PRO A 239 -0.48 -18.08 -8.08
C PRO A 239 -1.06 -16.68 -8.33
N ALA A 240 -1.50 -16.34 -9.55
CA ALA A 240 -2.11 -15.06 -9.89
C ALA A 240 -3.42 -14.82 -9.13
N VAL A 241 -4.30 -15.84 -9.03
CA VAL A 241 -5.55 -15.76 -8.25
C VAL A 241 -5.26 -15.49 -6.79
N ILE A 242 -4.24 -16.12 -6.20
CA ILE A 242 -3.85 -15.87 -4.80
C ILE A 242 -3.36 -14.43 -4.62
N VAL A 243 -2.54 -13.93 -5.54
CA VAL A 243 -2.09 -12.51 -5.54
C VAL A 243 -3.27 -11.57 -5.67
N GLY A 244 -4.23 -11.88 -6.55
CA GLY A 244 -5.45 -11.09 -6.74
C GLY A 244 -6.32 -11.05 -5.48
N PHE A 245 -6.58 -12.20 -4.87
CA PHE A 245 -7.32 -12.30 -3.62
C PHE A 245 -6.68 -11.51 -2.49
N VAL A 246 -5.42 -11.84 -2.18
CA VAL A 246 -4.67 -11.17 -1.11
C VAL A 246 -4.51 -9.67 -1.38
N GLY A 247 -4.28 -9.30 -2.65
CA GLY A 247 -4.16 -7.92 -3.08
C GLY A 247 -5.45 -7.13 -2.96
N ALA A 248 -6.59 -7.69 -3.37
CA ALA A 248 -7.91 -7.06 -3.25
C ALA A 248 -8.32 -6.92 -1.78
N THR A 249 -8.11 -7.97 -0.96
CA THR A 249 -8.42 -7.94 0.48
C THR A 249 -7.56 -6.90 1.21
N ALA A 250 -6.25 -6.88 0.94
CA ALA A 250 -5.37 -5.84 1.48
C ALA A 250 -5.80 -4.43 1.06
N SER A 251 -6.17 -4.24 -0.22
CA SER A 251 -6.63 -2.95 -0.72
C SER A 251 -7.94 -2.53 -0.08
N PHE A 252 -8.88 -3.45 0.16
CA PHE A 252 -10.11 -3.17 0.89
C PHE A 252 -9.81 -2.67 2.30
N GLY A 253 -8.93 -3.36 3.03
CA GLY A 253 -8.48 -2.91 4.35
C GLY A 253 -7.82 -1.53 4.31
N TRP A 254 -6.92 -1.29 3.34
CA TRP A 254 -6.27 0.01 3.16
C TRP A 254 -7.28 1.14 2.91
N PHE A 255 -8.24 0.93 2.01
CA PHE A 255 -9.22 1.95 1.65
C PHE A 255 -10.14 2.23 2.84
N THR A 256 -10.57 1.18 3.57
CA THR A 256 -11.37 1.35 4.80
C THR A 256 -10.60 2.14 5.85
N ALA A 257 -9.35 1.76 6.13
CA ALA A 257 -8.52 2.45 7.11
C ALA A 257 -8.28 3.92 6.71
N MET A 258 -7.96 4.19 5.43
CA MET A 258 -7.77 5.56 4.93
C MET A 258 -9.08 6.37 4.85
N THR A 259 -10.24 5.74 4.82
CA THR A 259 -11.52 6.43 4.97
C THR A 259 -11.72 6.89 6.42
N LEU A 260 -11.27 6.09 7.38
CA LEU A 260 -11.38 6.38 8.82
C LEU A 260 -10.33 7.40 9.30
N GLN A 261 -9.09 7.34 8.78
CA GLN A 261 -7.96 8.16 9.24
C GLN A 261 -7.16 8.74 8.07
N PRO A 262 -6.39 9.83 8.27
CA PRO A 262 -5.47 10.37 7.27
C PRO A 262 -4.52 9.32 6.69
N ALA A 263 -4.28 9.39 5.38
CA ALA A 263 -3.43 8.42 4.69
C ALA A 263 -2.02 8.32 5.29
N ALA A 264 -1.44 9.46 5.73
CA ALA A 264 -0.14 9.50 6.38
C ALA A 264 -0.09 8.72 7.70
N VAL A 265 -1.15 8.82 8.51
CA VAL A 265 -1.31 8.09 9.78
C VAL A 265 -1.36 6.59 9.52
N ILE A 266 -2.22 6.18 8.58
CA ILE A 266 -2.35 4.77 8.19
C ILE A 266 -1.02 4.21 7.67
N LYS A 267 -0.32 4.96 6.82
CA LYS A 267 0.97 4.56 6.27
C LYS A 267 2.10 4.52 7.32
N ALA A 268 2.02 5.35 8.36
CA ALA A 268 2.95 5.28 9.49
C ALA A 268 2.73 4.00 10.31
N LEU A 269 1.49 3.67 10.64
CA LEU A 269 1.16 2.41 11.34
C LEU A 269 1.54 1.19 10.47
N ALA A 270 1.40 1.29 9.15
CA ALA A 270 1.77 0.23 8.21
C ALA A 270 3.23 -0.22 8.30
N GLN A 271 4.12 0.61 8.83
CA GLN A 271 5.52 0.23 9.07
C GLN A 271 5.67 -1.00 10.00
N ILE A 272 4.61 -1.39 10.71
CA ILE A 272 4.53 -2.64 11.49
C ILE A 272 4.87 -3.87 10.64
N GLU A 273 4.69 -3.81 9.31
CA GLU A 273 5.07 -4.92 8.41
C GLU A 273 6.56 -5.28 8.50
N MET A 274 7.41 -4.30 8.84
CA MET A 274 8.86 -4.55 9.03
C MET A 274 9.10 -5.39 10.28
N LEU A 275 8.26 -5.23 11.32
CA LEU A 275 8.32 -6.06 12.53
C LEU A 275 7.90 -7.50 12.21
N PHE A 276 6.90 -7.72 11.34
CA PHE A 276 6.53 -9.06 10.89
C PHE A 276 7.65 -9.71 10.10
N THR A 277 8.30 -8.95 9.23
CA THR A 277 9.46 -9.43 8.46
C THR A 277 10.63 -9.77 9.39
N PHE A 278 10.92 -8.92 10.36
CA PHE A 278 11.94 -9.17 11.38
C PHE A 278 11.60 -10.41 12.22
N GLY A 279 10.38 -10.50 12.74
CA GLY A 279 9.92 -11.65 13.52
C GLY A 279 10.03 -12.95 12.75
N SER A 280 9.66 -12.97 11.47
CA SER A 280 9.79 -14.15 10.60
C SER A 280 11.26 -14.54 10.40
N SER A 281 12.15 -13.57 10.21
CA SER A 281 13.60 -13.78 10.05
C SER A 281 14.19 -14.47 11.27
N VAL A 282 13.83 -13.99 12.46
CA VAL A 282 14.36 -14.52 13.72
C VAL A 282 13.72 -15.85 14.11
N LEU A 283 12.38 -15.95 14.08
CA LEU A 283 11.66 -17.12 14.62
C LEU A 283 11.64 -18.31 13.66
N ILE A 284 11.53 -18.05 12.36
CA ILE A 284 11.42 -19.10 11.34
C ILE A 284 12.77 -19.44 10.75
N PHE A 285 13.53 -18.43 10.31
CA PHE A 285 14.79 -18.62 9.63
C PHE A 285 16.02 -18.67 10.55
N LYS A 286 15.84 -18.32 11.85
CA LYS A 286 16.91 -18.32 12.88
C LYS A 286 18.13 -17.51 12.45
N GLU A 287 17.93 -16.42 11.75
CA GLU A 287 18.98 -15.52 11.30
C GLU A 287 19.62 -14.79 12.48
N HIS A 288 20.89 -14.43 12.34
CA HIS A 288 21.61 -13.66 13.35
C HIS A 288 21.06 -12.23 13.42
N ILE A 289 20.78 -11.78 14.62
CA ILE A 289 20.21 -10.46 14.89
C ILE A 289 21.32 -9.40 14.92
N ASN A 290 21.17 -8.36 14.11
CA ASN A 290 22.05 -7.20 14.14
C ASN A 290 21.50 -6.16 15.15
N ARG A 291 22.41 -5.48 15.88
CA ARG A 291 22.03 -4.40 16.81
C ARG A 291 21.24 -3.27 16.13
N LEU A 292 21.55 -2.96 14.87
CA LEU A 292 20.80 -1.95 14.10
C LEU A 292 19.37 -2.40 13.80
N GLU A 293 19.12 -3.70 13.58
CA GLU A 293 17.76 -4.23 13.41
C GLU A 293 16.94 -4.06 14.69
N ILE A 294 17.53 -4.36 15.85
CA ILE A 294 16.86 -4.16 17.14
C ILE A 294 16.54 -2.68 17.35
N ALA A 295 17.51 -1.78 17.15
CA ALA A 295 17.30 -0.34 17.26
C ALA A 295 16.21 0.15 16.31
N GLY A 296 16.22 -0.30 15.06
CA GLY A 296 15.20 0.02 14.07
C GLY A 296 13.80 -0.48 14.46
N CYS A 297 13.70 -1.72 14.97
CA CYS A 297 12.43 -2.27 15.48
C CYS A 297 11.90 -1.46 16.66
N LEU A 298 12.77 -1.10 17.61
CA LEU A 298 12.38 -0.28 18.77
C LEU A 298 11.87 1.10 18.33
N LEU A 299 12.54 1.74 17.36
CA LEU A 299 12.07 3.03 16.84
C LEU A 299 10.72 2.91 16.11
N ILE A 300 10.49 1.85 15.35
CA ILE A 300 9.18 1.62 14.71
C ILE A 300 8.10 1.45 15.80
N VAL A 301 8.36 0.64 16.83
CA VAL A 301 7.42 0.46 17.94
C VAL A 301 7.14 1.78 18.65
N LEU A 302 8.18 2.55 18.96
CA LEU A 302 8.03 3.87 19.59
C LEU A 302 7.23 4.84 18.72
N GLY A 303 7.52 4.87 17.42
CA GLY A 303 6.77 5.70 16.46
C GLY A 303 5.28 5.29 16.38
N ILE A 304 4.99 3.99 16.37
CA ILE A 304 3.61 3.48 16.38
C ILE A 304 2.91 3.81 17.70
N LEU A 305 3.57 3.61 18.83
CA LEU A 305 3.00 3.97 20.14
C LEU A 305 2.72 5.47 20.24
N ALA A 306 3.67 6.31 19.81
CA ALA A 306 3.45 7.76 19.73
C ALA A 306 2.26 8.12 18.85
N LEU A 307 2.10 7.44 17.70
CA LEU A 307 1.00 7.69 16.77
C LEU A 307 -0.37 7.30 17.34
N VAL A 308 -0.45 6.22 18.10
CA VAL A 308 -1.71 5.68 18.64
C VAL A 308 -2.13 6.40 19.94
N LEU A 309 -1.16 6.94 20.70
CA LEU A 309 -1.42 7.61 21.98
C LEU A 309 -1.69 9.13 21.86
N ILE A 310 -1.46 9.72 20.67
CA ILE A 310 -1.71 11.14 20.36
C ILE A 310 -3.03 11.30 19.64
#